data_3bd2ad84a9ac5d5d863c195be356d454
#
_entry.id   3bd2ad84a9ac5d5d863c195be356d454
#
_cell.length_a   1.000
_cell.length_b   1.000
_cell.length_c   1.000
_cell.angle_alpha   90.00
_cell.angle_beta   90.00
_cell.angle_gamma   90.00
#
_symmetry.space_group_name_H-M   'P 1'
#
loop_
_entity.id
_entity.type
_entity.pdbx_description
1 polymer ?
#
loop_
_entity_poly.entity_id
_entity_poly.type
_entity_poly.pdbx_seq_one_letter_code
_entity_poly.pdbx_strand_id
1 'polypeptide(L)'
;MPTYFSGFTGLSAGTATFHDRDPAHFVIGPRGMVVDTSLCYANTDRTSIGDAVFAFALEKPTGKGIASITPPAMTGTYLGPLPLYIEGPGHGAVAYVDYDFDEKKFTPVILSPGCDYDETTKVYLPSATVLDGSSGAQECAYTLADNATTGGLVKRGAKALMLYGACTYGGPTVVEAGTLTASVAGATPNGNDLVVRKGATLSLVSDLSVGALQGLGSINGGNVTCTNFVLNLVDAYASGATPLTCARKLTFADGAKVVALDPDNFETYKNGGTVALARATEDIEGTPTLVLPEGVSSAWHVYKKNGELLLTRTLGTTVVFR
;
A
#
# COMPACT_ATOMS: atom_id res chain seq x y z
N MET A 1 -10.17 1.43 -8.62
CA MET A 1 -10.33 1.15 -7.18
C MET A 1 -9.26 0.18 -6.77
N PRO A 2 -8.63 0.31 -5.59
CA PRO A 2 -7.74 -0.71 -5.08
C PRO A 2 -8.52 -2.02 -4.86
N THR A 3 -7.85 -3.14 -5.07
CA THR A 3 -8.43 -4.46 -4.78
C THR A 3 -8.59 -4.58 -3.27
N TYR A 4 -9.82 -4.72 -2.80
CA TYR A 4 -10.09 -4.94 -1.39
C TYR A 4 -10.07 -6.44 -1.09
N PHE A 5 -9.12 -6.89 -0.31
CA PHE A 5 -9.26 -8.13 0.43
C PHE A 5 -10.01 -7.82 1.73
N SER A 6 -11.33 -7.78 1.64
CA SER A 6 -12.18 -7.74 2.81
C SER A 6 -12.22 -9.14 3.42
N GLY A 7 -11.50 -9.30 4.52
CA GLY A 7 -11.61 -10.46 5.36
C GLY A 7 -11.27 -11.79 4.69
N PHE A 8 -10.16 -12.37 5.04
CA PHE A 8 -10.00 -13.82 4.94
C PHE A 8 -10.98 -14.51 5.91
N THR A 9 -12.27 -14.44 5.61
CA THR A 9 -13.30 -15.18 6.36
C THR A 9 -13.15 -16.68 6.19
N GLY A 10 -12.31 -17.15 5.27
CA GLY A 10 -11.96 -18.56 5.08
C GLY A 10 -10.74 -19.04 5.85
N LEU A 11 -9.99 -18.16 6.49
CA LEU A 11 -8.99 -18.54 7.49
C LEU A 11 -9.64 -18.65 8.86
N SER A 12 -10.72 -19.44 8.95
CA SER A 12 -11.10 -19.98 10.25
C SER A 12 -9.90 -20.77 10.73
N ALA A 13 -9.22 -20.20 11.71
CA ALA A 13 -8.12 -20.82 12.39
C ALA A 13 -8.53 -22.23 12.80
N GLY A 14 -8.02 -23.24 12.19
CA GLY A 14 -8.26 -24.57 12.66
C GLY A 14 -7.75 -25.67 11.80
N THR A 15 -7.66 -25.46 10.52
CA THR A 15 -7.30 -26.55 9.61
C THR A 15 -6.49 -26.14 8.40
N ALA A 16 -6.17 -24.86 8.25
CA ALA A 16 -5.19 -24.46 7.27
C ALA A 16 -3.79 -24.75 7.85
N THR A 17 -3.37 -25.96 7.76
CA THR A 17 -1.95 -26.30 7.79
C THR A 17 -1.34 -25.72 6.53
N PHE A 18 -1.03 -24.43 6.58
CA PHE A 18 -0.29 -23.73 5.51
C PHE A 18 1.16 -24.20 5.42
N HIS A 19 1.55 -25.22 6.16
CA HIS A 19 2.92 -25.72 6.24
C HIS A 19 3.33 -26.62 5.08
N ASP A 20 2.40 -27.14 4.30
CA ASP A 20 2.73 -28.14 3.25
C ASP A 20 2.38 -27.69 1.81
N ARG A 21 2.00 -26.45 1.62
CA ARG A 21 1.76 -25.91 0.27
C ARG A 21 2.69 -24.75 0.01
N ASP A 22 3.10 -24.61 -1.24
CA ASP A 22 3.81 -23.44 -1.72
C ASP A 22 3.17 -22.18 -1.12
N PRO A 23 3.99 -21.25 -0.59
CA PRO A 23 3.47 -20.05 0.03
C PRO A 23 2.47 -19.40 -0.92
N ALA A 24 1.28 -19.05 -0.41
CA ALA A 24 0.28 -18.40 -1.20
C ALA A 24 0.84 -17.06 -1.71
N HIS A 25 1.17 -17.00 -2.98
CA HIS A 25 1.63 -15.82 -3.65
C HIS A 25 0.42 -14.98 -4.03
N PHE A 26 0.36 -13.75 -3.51
CA PHE A 26 -0.67 -12.80 -3.90
C PHE A 26 -0.08 -11.82 -4.91
N VAL A 27 -0.68 -11.78 -6.09
CA VAL A 27 -0.27 -10.84 -7.13
C VAL A 27 -0.94 -9.49 -6.89
N ILE A 28 -0.14 -8.45 -6.74
CA ILE A 28 -0.62 -7.07 -6.66
C ILE A 28 -0.67 -6.47 -8.06
N GLY A 29 -1.88 -6.27 -8.59
CA GLY A 29 -2.08 -5.61 -9.86
C GLY A 29 -1.77 -4.10 -9.83
N PRO A 30 -1.93 -3.41 -10.98
CA PRO A 30 -1.60 -1.98 -11.10
C PRO A 30 -2.42 -1.06 -10.19
N ARG A 31 -3.57 -1.51 -9.72
CA ARG A 31 -4.43 -0.75 -8.79
C ARG A 31 -4.01 -0.87 -7.33
N GLY A 32 -3.00 -1.70 -7.02
CA GLY A 32 -2.58 -1.98 -5.65
C GLY A 32 -3.51 -2.94 -4.90
N MET A 33 -3.16 -3.19 -3.66
CA MET A 33 -3.88 -4.05 -2.74
C MET A 33 -4.17 -3.31 -1.43
N VAL A 34 -5.39 -3.42 -0.94
CA VAL A 34 -5.77 -2.95 0.40
C VAL A 34 -6.09 -4.16 1.27
N VAL A 35 -5.38 -4.30 2.38
CA VAL A 35 -5.67 -5.29 3.42
C VAL A 35 -6.26 -4.57 4.61
N ASP A 36 -7.56 -4.75 4.83
CA ASP A 36 -8.27 -4.16 5.97
C ASP A 36 -8.47 -5.19 7.07
N THR A 37 -7.68 -5.06 8.13
CA THR A 37 -7.72 -5.96 9.28
C THR A 37 -8.85 -5.66 10.27
N SER A 38 -9.63 -4.59 10.09
CA SER A 38 -10.79 -4.29 10.91
C SER A 38 -11.92 -5.30 10.70
N LEU A 39 -11.95 -5.94 9.53
CA LEU A 39 -12.94 -6.95 9.17
C LEU A 39 -12.56 -8.37 9.62
N CYS A 40 -11.39 -8.53 10.24
CA CYS A 40 -10.99 -9.82 10.80
C CYS A 40 -11.76 -10.08 12.10
N TYR A 41 -12.62 -11.08 12.10
CA TYR A 41 -13.31 -11.52 13.30
C TYR A 41 -12.30 -12.16 14.25
N ALA A 42 -12.26 -11.67 15.50
CA ALA A 42 -11.62 -12.41 16.56
C ALA A 42 -12.41 -13.73 16.74
N ASN A 43 -11.78 -14.86 16.51
CA ASN A 43 -12.36 -16.11 16.92
C ASN A 43 -12.23 -16.20 18.43
N THR A 44 -13.32 -15.99 19.15
CA THR A 44 -13.36 -15.93 20.61
C THR A 44 -12.94 -17.25 21.27
N ASP A 45 -12.92 -18.34 20.52
CA ASP A 45 -12.59 -19.67 21.03
C ASP A 45 -11.13 -20.07 20.86
N ARG A 46 -10.30 -19.22 20.24
CA ARG A 46 -8.88 -19.53 19.98
C ARG A 46 -8.00 -18.33 20.29
N THR A 47 -7.38 -18.39 21.42
CA THR A 47 -6.60 -17.32 22.06
C THR A 47 -5.28 -16.94 21.39
N SER A 48 -4.91 -17.52 20.26
CA SER A 48 -3.56 -17.33 19.70
C SER A 48 -3.46 -16.74 18.29
N ILE A 49 -4.57 -16.52 17.57
CA ILE A 49 -4.53 -16.04 16.18
C ILE A 49 -5.52 -14.89 15.92
N GLY A 50 -6.29 -14.48 16.91
CA GLY A 50 -7.44 -13.59 16.76
C GLY A 50 -7.15 -12.18 16.21
N ASP A 51 -5.91 -11.69 16.23
CA ASP A 51 -5.57 -10.30 15.97
C ASP A 51 -4.59 -10.07 14.82
N ALA A 52 -4.25 -11.11 14.05
CA ALA A 52 -3.33 -10.98 12.94
C ALA A 52 -3.86 -11.61 11.66
N VAL A 53 -3.56 -10.97 10.53
CA VAL A 53 -3.69 -11.54 9.19
C VAL A 53 -2.31 -11.95 8.73
N PHE A 54 -2.20 -13.13 8.13
CA PHE A 54 -0.94 -13.67 7.64
C PHE A 54 -0.93 -13.65 6.11
N ALA A 55 0.14 -13.15 5.52
CA ALA A 55 0.40 -13.22 4.09
C ALA A 55 1.84 -13.67 3.86
N PHE A 56 2.07 -14.56 2.90
CA PHE A 56 3.39 -15.15 2.68
C PHE A 56 4.26 -14.24 1.81
N ALA A 57 3.78 -13.87 0.64
CA ALA A 57 4.46 -12.93 -0.25
C ALA A 57 3.43 -12.13 -1.06
N LEU A 58 3.82 -10.93 -1.46
CA LEU A 58 3.05 -10.05 -2.35
C LEU A 58 3.92 -9.75 -3.56
N GLU A 59 3.54 -10.27 -4.72
CA GLU A 59 4.37 -10.24 -5.91
C GLU A 59 3.88 -9.22 -6.93
N LYS A 60 4.81 -8.67 -7.70
CA LYS A 60 4.45 -7.95 -8.93
C LYS A 60 3.92 -8.95 -9.95
N PRO A 61 2.96 -8.59 -10.78
CA PRO A 61 2.53 -9.42 -11.89
C PRO A 61 3.65 -9.53 -12.93
N THR A 62 3.82 -10.74 -13.48
CA THR A 62 4.74 -11.05 -14.57
C THR A 62 3.96 -11.38 -15.86
N GLY A 63 4.63 -11.42 -16.99
CA GLY A 63 4.02 -11.76 -18.27
C GLY A 63 2.81 -10.88 -18.63
N LYS A 64 1.79 -11.50 -19.23
CA LYS A 64 0.54 -10.83 -19.62
C LYS A 64 -0.57 -11.08 -18.60
N GLY A 65 -1.41 -10.09 -18.41
CA GLY A 65 -2.65 -10.16 -17.65
C GLY A 65 -3.88 -9.94 -18.53
N ILE A 66 -5.07 -10.17 -17.98
CA ILE A 66 -6.34 -9.90 -18.67
C ILE A 66 -6.54 -8.38 -18.74
N ALA A 67 -6.48 -7.82 -19.95
CA ALA A 67 -6.60 -6.37 -20.17
C ALA A 67 -8.06 -5.94 -20.38
N SER A 68 -8.85 -6.74 -21.09
CA SER A 68 -10.27 -6.49 -21.29
C SER A 68 -11.05 -7.80 -21.38
N ILE A 69 -12.33 -7.73 -21.06
CA ILE A 69 -13.28 -8.84 -21.21
C ILE A 69 -14.52 -8.29 -21.92
N THR A 70 -15.01 -9.03 -22.89
CA THR A 70 -16.26 -8.71 -23.60
C THR A 70 -17.20 -9.89 -23.44
N PRO A 71 -18.23 -9.78 -22.57
CA PRO A 71 -19.24 -10.81 -22.45
C PRO A 71 -19.99 -11.00 -23.76
N PRO A 72 -20.48 -12.20 -24.08
CA PRO A 72 -21.35 -12.42 -25.24
C PRO A 72 -22.67 -11.65 -25.07
N ALA A 73 -23.36 -11.44 -26.18
CA ALA A 73 -24.73 -10.94 -26.13
C ALA A 73 -25.61 -11.98 -25.42
N MET A 74 -26.15 -11.64 -24.29
CA MET A 74 -26.93 -12.56 -23.45
C MET A 74 -28.38 -12.07 -23.38
N THR A 75 -29.29 -13.02 -23.50
CA THR A 75 -30.72 -12.80 -23.28
C THR A 75 -31.10 -13.45 -21.95
N GLY A 76 -31.62 -12.68 -21.04
CA GLY A 76 -32.05 -13.21 -19.73
C GLY A 76 -31.94 -12.17 -18.63
N THR A 77 -32.45 -12.53 -17.46
CA THR A 77 -32.36 -11.70 -16.26
C THR A 77 -31.32 -12.30 -15.31
N TYR A 78 -30.43 -11.47 -14.86
CA TYR A 78 -29.30 -11.86 -14.00
C TYR A 78 -29.39 -11.14 -12.67
N LEU A 79 -28.98 -11.83 -11.62
CA LEU A 79 -28.71 -11.22 -10.32
C LEU A 79 -27.19 -11.05 -10.22
N GLY A 80 -26.71 -9.84 -10.44
CA GLY A 80 -25.28 -9.52 -10.41
C GLY A 80 -24.76 -9.17 -9.01
N PRO A 81 -23.46 -9.08 -8.80
CA PRO A 81 -22.39 -9.30 -9.77
C PRO A 81 -22.12 -10.80 -10.03
N LEU A 82 -21.84 -11.14 -11.27
CA LEU A 82 -21.59 -12.50 -11.71
C LEU A 82 -20.08 -12.77 -11.80
N PRO A 83 -19.52 -13.71 -11.01
CA PRO A 83 -18.09 -14.01 -11.08
C PRO A 83 -17.75 -14.62 -12.45
N LEU A 84 -16.59 -14.24 -12.98
CA LEU A 84 -16.01 -14.85 -14.17
C LEU A 84 -15.01 -15.92 -13.77
N TYR A 85 -15.03 -17.03 -14.50
CA TYR A 85 -14.02 -18.07 -14.41
C TYR A 85 -12.97 -17.84 -15.48
N ILE A 86 -11.71 -17.87 -15.07
CA ILE A 86 -10.56 -17.67 -15.94
C ILE A 86 -9.67 -18.89 -15.79
N GLU A 87 -9.56 -19.68 -16.87
CA GLU A 87 -8.74 -20.88 -16.94
C GLU A 87 -7.59 -20.66 -17.90
N GLY A 88 -6.42 -21.18 -17.59
CA GLY A 88 -5.23 -21.07 -18.42
C GLY A 88 -3.95 -21.28 -17.64
N PRO A 89 -2.78 -21.07 -18.25
CA PRO A 89 -1.50 -21.24 -17.57
C PRO A 89 -1.23 -20.13 -16.56
N GLY A 90 -1.87 -18.96 -16.71
CA GLY A 90 -1.73 -17.84 -15.80
C GLY A 90 -2.46 -18.02 -14.48
N HIS A 91 -2.27 -17.06 -13.58
CA HIS A 91 -2.89 -17.09 -12.26
C HIS A 91 -3.20 -15.68 -11.71
N GLY A 92 -4.04 -15.62 -10.69
CA GLY A 92 -4.32 -14.38 -9.96
C GLY A 92 -5.26 -13.40 -10.63
N ALA A 93 -5.83 -13.69 -11.80
CA ALA A 93 -6.87 -12.86 -12.38
C ALA A 93 -8.17 -13.00 -11.58
N VAL A 94 -8.81 -11.87 -11.30
CA VAL A 94 -10.11 -11.80 -10.65
C VAL A 94 -10.97 -10.80 -11.41
N ALA A 95 -12.10 -11.28 -11.91
CA ALA A 95 -13.03 -10.45 -12.63
C ALA A 95 -14.47 -10.88 -12.38
N TYR A 96 -15.40 -9.97 -12.60
CA TYR A 96 -16.82 -10.23 -12.55
C TYR A 96 -17.53 -9.37 -13.60
N VAL A 97 -18.77 -9.70 -13.88
CA VAL A 97 -19.65 -8.91 -14.74
C VAL A 97 -20.73 -8.30 -13.86
N ASP A 98 -20.86 -6.99 -13.90
CA ASP A 98 -21.98 -6.30 -13.31
C ASP A 98 -23.10 -6.14 -14.33
N TYR A 99 -24.34 -6.36 -13.90
CA TYR A 99 -25.50 -6.28 -14.78
C TYR A 99 -26.35 -5.05 -14.43
N ASP A 100 -26.44 -4.13 -15.37
CA ASP A 100 -27.33 -2.99 -15.30
C ASP A 100 -28.74 -3.42 -15.75
N PHE A 101 -29.69 -3.43 -14.83
CA PHE A 101 -31.08 -3.83 -15.08
C PHE A 101 -31.83 -2.84 -15.96
N ASP A 102 -31.50 -1.57 -15.90
CA ASP A 102 -32.18 -0.52 -16.66
C ASP A 102 -31.72 -0.51 -18.12
N GLU A 103 -30.39 -0.57 -18.31
CA GLU A 103 -29.78 -0.63 -19.64
C GLU A 103 -29.75 -2.04 -20.23
N LYS A 104 -30.02 -3.07 -19.44
CA LYS A 104 -29.89 -4.50 -19.79
C LYS A 104 -28.52 -4.82 -20.34
N LYS A 105 -27.50 -4.29 -19.70
CA LYS A 105 -26.13 -4.31 -20.18
C LYS A 105 -25.20 -4.97 -19.16
N PHE A 106 -24.30 -5.77 -19.69
CA PHE A 106 -23.18 -6.31 -18.91
C PHE A 106 -21.98 -5.38 -18.95
N THR A 107 -21.45 -5.07 -17.78
CA THR A 107 -20.22 -4.31 -17.65
C THR A 107 -19.16 -5.16 -16.95
N PRO A 108 -18.12 -5.60 -17.65
CA PRO A 108 -17.06 -6.38 -17.04
C PRO A 108 -16.19 -5.50 -16.15
N VAL A 109 -15.85 -6.02 -14.97
CA VAL A 109 -14.98 -5.37 -13.98
C VAL A 109 -13.82 -6.31 -13.71
N ILE A 110 -12.61 -5.88 -14.04
CA ILE A 110 -11.38 -6.61 -13.74
C ILE A 110 -10.81 -6.03 -12.44
N LEU A 111 -10.85 -6.81 -11.37
CA LEU A 111 -10.29 -6.44 -10.07
C LEU A 111 -8.77 -6.65 -10.05
N SER A 112 -8.33 -7.77 -10.62
CA SER A 112 -6.92 -8.10 -10.81
C SER A 112 -6.72 -8.65 -12.21
N PRO A 113 -5.77 -8.13 -12.99
CA PRO A 113 -5.48 -8.67 -14.32
C PRO A 113 -4.80 -10.05 -14.27
N GLY A 114 -4.24 -10.44 -13.11
CA GLY A 114 -3.43 -11.63 -12.99
C GLY A 114 -2.11 -11.54 -13.74
N CYS A 115 -1.43 -12.65 -13.92
CA CYS A 115 -0.14 -12.74 -14.60
C CYS A 115 0.02 -14.06 -15.34
N ASP A 116 0.98 -14.06 -16.28
CA ASP A 116 1.42 -15.23 -17.05
C ASP A 116 0.30 -15.92 -17.87
N TYR A 117 -0.72 -15.16 -18.24
CA TYR A 117 -1.75 -15.63 -19.18
C TYR A 117 -1.26 -15.58 -20.62
N ASP A 118 -1.75 -16.51 -21.43
CA ASP A 118 -1.47 -16.60 -22.86
C ASP A 118 -2.75 -16.79 -23.69
N GLU A 119 -2.59 -17.03 -24.96
CA GLU A 119 -3.68 -17.17 -25.94
C GLU A 119 -4.48 -18.48 -25.76
N THR A 120 -4.03 -19.41 -24.91
CA THR A 120 -4.79 -20.62 -24.53
C THR A 120 -5.77 -20.37 -23.39
N THR A 121 -5.73 -19.19 -22.77
CA THR A 121 -6.63 -18.78 -21.71
C THR A 121 -8.08 -18.81 -22.16
N LYS A 122 -8.97 -19.16 -21.25
CA LYS A 122 -10.42 -19.13 -21.44
C LYS A 122 -11.07 -18.31 -20.36
N VAL A 123 -11.99 -17.45 -20.76
CA VAL A 123 -12.79 -16.63 -19.83
C VAL A 123 -14.26 -16.95 -20.07
N TYR A 124 -14.98 -17.33 -19.03
CA TYR A 124 -16.39 -17.67 -19.18
C TYR A 124 -17.24 -17.37 -17.96
N LEU A 125 -18.53 -17.14 -18.23
CA LEU A 125 -19.58 -17.07 -17.22
C LEU A 125 -20.05 -18.51 -16.93
N PRO A 126 -20.11 -18.94 -15.68
CA PRO A 126 -20.60 -20.27 -15.34
C PRO A 126 -22.11 -20.41 -15.59
N SER A 127 -22.54 -21.58 -15.99
CA SER A 127 -23.95 -21.88 -16.33
C SER A 127 -24.94 -21.64 -15.19
N ALA A 128 -24.49 -21.74 -13.95
CA ALA A 128 -25.34 -21.56 -12.76
C ALA A 128 -25.76 -20.11 -12.50
N THR A 129 -25.27 -19.15 -13.29
CA THR A 129 -25.55 -17.72 -13.11
C THR A 129 -26.70 -17.21 -13.96
N VAL A 130 -27.26 -18.04 -14.83
CA VAL A 130 -28.33 -17.66 -15.76
C VAL A 130 -29.66 -18.12 -15.20
N LEU A 131 -30.60 -17.19 -14.94
CA LEU A 131 -31.89 -17.47 -14.30
C LEU A 131 -32.96 -18.03 -15.26
N ASP A 132 -32.75 -17.95 -16.57
CA ASP A 132 -33.75 -18.37 -17.58
C ASP A 132 -33.64 -19.83 -18.04
N GLY A 133 -32.77 -20.62 -17.38
CA GLY A 133 -32.59 -22.02 -17.70
C GLY A 133 -31.76 -22.28 -18.97
N SER A 134 -31.13 -21.25 -19.56
CA SER A 134 -30.15 -21.46 -20.63
C SER A 134 -28.96 -22.22 -20.05
N SER A 135 -28.67 -23.38 -20.61
CA SER A 135 -27.66 -24.29 -20.07
C SER A 135 -26.31 -24.07 -20.75
N GLY A 136 -25.29 -23.98 -19.97
CA GLY A 136 -23.90 -24.00 -20.39
C GLY A 136 -23.11 -22.76 -20.00
N ALA A 137 -21.82 -22.95 -19.80
CA ALA A 137 -20.89 -21.84 -19.62
C ALA A 137 -20.86 -20.99 -20.90
N GLN A 138 -20.90 -19.66 -20.74
CA GLN A 138 -20.83 -18.71 -21.86
C GLN A 138 -19.41 -18.18 -21.97
N GLU A 139 -18.75 -18.44 -23.07
CA GLU A 139 -17.39 -17.95 -23.33
C GLU A 139 -17.40 -16.44 -23.61
N CYS A 140 -16.50 -15.73 -22.95
CA CYS A 140 -16.28 -14.29 -23.12
C CYS A 140 -15.04 -14.05 -23.99
N ALA A 141 -15.13 -13.12 -24.92
CA ALA A 141 -13.93 -12.64 -25.58
C ALA A 141 -13.07 -11.83 -24.58
N TYR A 142 -11.75 -11.88 -24.73
CA TYR A 142 -10.82 -11.15 -23.86
C TYR A 142 -9.61 -10.69 -24.67
N THR A 143 -8.86 -9.75 -24.09
CA THR A 143 -7.54 -9.36 -24.59
C THR A 143 -6.53 -9.47 -23.46
N LEU A 144 -5.28 -9.74 -23.85
CA LEU A 144 -4.14 -9.75 -22.94
C LEU A 144 -3.28 -8.51 -23.17
N ALA A 145 -2.65 -8.01 -22.12
CA ALA A 145 -1.62 -6.97 -22.20
C ALA A 145 -0.50 -7.26 -21.21
N ASP A 146 0.69 -6.76 -21.52
CA ASP A 146 1.84 -6.89 -20.63
C ASP A 146 1.59 -6.17 -19.31
N ASN A 147 2.00 -6.80 -18.22
CA ASN A 147 1.94 -6.24 -16.88
C ASN A 147 3.06 -5.22 -16.68
N ALA A 148 2.84 -3.98 -17.14
CA ALA A 148 3.84 -2.92 -17.15
C ALA A 148 4.06 -2.27 -15.78
N THR A 149 3.04 -2.27 -14.90
CA THR A 149 3.08 -1.57 -13.61
C THR A 149 2.46 -2.40 -12.50
N THR A 150 2.95 -2.19 -11.30
CA THR A 150 2.36 -2.76 -10.09
C THR A 150 1.96 -1.65 -9.15
N GLY A 151 0.83 -1.84 -8.48
CA GLY A 151 0.40 -0.97 -7.39
C GLY A 151 1.14 -1.26 -6.08
N GLY A 152 0.78 -0.54 -5.04
CA GLY A 152 1.33 -0.68 -3.70
C GLY A 152 0.43 -1.45 -2.75
N LEU A 153 0.93 -1.63 -1.53
CA LEU A 153 0.19 -2.23 -0.43
C LEU A 153 -0.34 -1.14 0.50
N VAL A 154 -1.63 -1.18 0.80
CA VAL A 154 -2.25 -0.36 1.85
C VAL A 154 -2.76 -1.26 2.96
N LYS A 155 -2.19 -1.12 4.15
CA LYS A 155 -2.61 -1.82 5.37
C LYS A 155 -3.55 -0.93 6.18
N ARG A 156 -4.79 -1.37 6.38
CA ARG A 156 -5.84 -0.71 7.19
C ARG A 156 -6.23 -1.54 8.41
N GLY A 157 -7.01 -0.91 9.29
CA GLY A 157 -7.53 -1.54 10.50
C GLY A 157 -6.52 -1.65 11.62
N ALA A 158 -7.01 -1.78 12.84
CA ALA A 158 -6.19 -1.68 14.06
C ALA A 158 -5.31 -2.91 14.34
N LYS A 159 -5.63 -4.06 13.72
CA LYS A 159 -4.92 -5.33 13.95
C LYS A 159 -3.65 -5.44 13.11
N ALA A 160 -2.88 -6.51 13.32
CA ALA A 160 -1.64 -6.74 12.58
C ALA A 160 -1.87 -7.40 11.21
N LEU A 161 -1.07 -7.02 10.22
CA LEU A 161 -0.79 -7.80 9.02
C LEU A 161 0.67 -8.27 9.10
N MET A 162 0.90 -9.56 8.94
CA MET A 162 2.22 -10.17 9.00
C MET A 162 2.61 -10.74 7.64
N LEU A 163 3.73 -10.29 7.09
CA LEU A 163 4.29 -10.74 5.81
C LEU A 163 5.46 -11.69 6.09
N TYR A 164 5.36 -12.93 5.61
CA TYR A 164 6.33 -13.99 5.82
C TYR A 164 7.18 -14.32 4.60
N GLY A 165 6.93 -13.69 3.47
CA GLY A 165 7.70 -13.88 2.24
C GLY A 165 8.31 -12.57 1.74
N ALA A 166 9.39 -12.66 0.98
CA ALA A 166 9.94 -11.52 0.27
C ALA A 166 8.94 -11.05 -0.79
N CYS A 167 8.65 -9.75 -0.79
CA CYS A 167 7.69 -9.13 -1.69
C CYS A 167 8.40 -8.44 -2.85
N THR A 168 7.75 -8.37 -4.01
CA THR A 168 8.33 -7.78 -5.22
C THR A 168 7.46 -6.69 -5.86
N TYR A 169 6.34 -6.29 -5.23
CA TYR A 169 5.52 -5.19 -5.75
C TYR A 169 6.32 -3.88 -5.82
N GLY A 170 6.00 -3.00 -6.78
CA GLY A 170 6.77 -1.79 -7.09
C GLY A 170 6.12 -0.49 -6.63
N GLY A 171 4.87 -0.53 -6.16
CA GLY A 171 4.18 0.65 -5.65
C GLY A 171 4.46 0.91 -4.17
N PRO A 172 3.92 2.01 -3.61
CA PRO A 172 4.18 2.39 -2.22
C PRO A 172 3.64 1.39 -1.21
N THR A 173 4.31 1.30 -0.07
CA THR A 173 3.78 0.64 1.13
C THR A 173 3.16 1.70 2.04
N VAL A 174 1.88 1.57 2.34
CA VAL A 174 1.14 2.51 3.19
C VAL A 174 0.58 1.78 4.40
N VAL A 175 1.00 2.15 5.60
CA VAL A 175 0.44 1.66 6.86
C VAL A 175 -0.46 2.75 7.42
N GLU A 176 -1.78 2.61 7.22
CA GLU A 176 -2.78 3.60 7.66
C GLU A 176 -3.12 3.45 9.13
N ALA A 177 -3.21 2.21 9.63
CA ALA A 177 -3.53 1.94 11.03
C ALA A 177 -3.02 0.55 11.45
N GLY A 178 -2.88 0.34 12.76
CA GLY A 178 -2.39 -0.91 13.35
C GLY A 178 -0.95 -1.20 13.00
N THR A 179 -0.59 -2.47 12.84
CA THR A 179 0.78 -2.90 12.62
C THR A 179 0.94 -3.66 11.31
N LEU A 180 1.93 -3.29 10.51
CA LEU A 180 2.47 -4.12 9.44
C LEU A 180 3.79 -4.74 9.95
N THR A 181 3.87 -6.06 9.97
CA THR A 181 5.08 -6.79 10.39
C THR A 181 5.74 -7.43 9.19
N ALA A 182 6.94 -6.98 8.86
CA ALA A 182 7.82 -7.60 7.88
C ALA A 182 8.66 -8.66 8.60
N SER A 183 8.21 -9.92 8.56
CA SER A 183 8.79 -11.02 9.34
C SER A 183 10.04 -11.64 8.72
N VAL A 184 10.35 -11.29 7.48
CA VAL A 184 11.55 -11.73 6.76
C VAL A 184 12.18 -10.56 6.02
N ALA A 185 13.46 -10.67 5.67
CA ALA A 185 14.14 -9.71 4.83
C ALA A 185 13.43 -9.60 3.47
N GLY A 186 13.22 -8.37 2.98
CA GLY A 186 12.52 -8.12 1.72
C GLY A 186 10.98 -8.24 1.79
N ALA A 187 10.38 -8.53 2.95
CA ALA A 187 8.92 -8.52 3.09
C ALA A 187 8.30 -7.14 2.79
N THR A 188 9.04 -6.07 3.01
CA THR A 188 8.77 -4.74 2.45
C THR A 188 9.82 -4.49 1.36
N PRO A 189 9.43 -4.32 0.08
CA PRO A 189 10.40 -4.16 -1.00
C PRO A 189 11.27 -2.92 -0.82
N ASN A 190 12.57 -3.06 -1.10
CA ASN A 190 13.50 -1.94 -1.12
C ASN A 190 13.24 -1.00 -2.32
N GLY A 191 13.46 0.28 -2.11
CA GLY A 191 13.32 1.31 -3.15
C GLY A 191 11.91 1.87 -3.31
N ASN A 192 10.89 1.21 -2.79
CA ASN A 192 9.52 1.71 -2.82
C ASN A 192 9.32 2.86 -1.82
N ASP A 193 8.31 3.69 -2.08
CA ASP A 193 7.89 4.71 -1.13
C ASP A 193 7.19 4.09 0.09
N LEU A 194 7.40 4.70 1.25
CA LEU A 194 6.84 4.26 2.51
C LEU A 194 6.06 5.37 3.21
N VAL A 195 4.82 5.08 3.57
CA VAL A 195 3.99 5.96 4.37
C VAL A 195 3.55 5.24 5.64
N VAL A 196 3.89 5.80 6.82
CA VAL A 196 3.42 5.28 8.11
C VAL A 196 2.61 6.36 8.79
N ARG A 197 1.28 6.20 8.81
CA ARG A 197 0.36 7.21 9.35
C ARG A 197 0.45 7.29 10.87
N LYS A 198 -0.03 8.41 11.44
CA LYS A 198 -0.09 8.63 12.89
C LYS A 198 -0.78 7.45 13.59
N GLY A 199 -0.14 6.90 14.61
CA GLY A 199 -0.64 5.75 15.37
C GLY A 199 -0.47 4.39 14.69
N ALA A 200 0.04 4.35 13.47
CA ALA A 200 0.40 3.11 12.79
C ALA A 200 1.85 2.72 13.07
N THR A 201 2.14 1.44 12.93
CA THR A 201 3.48 0.88 13.18
C THR A 201 3.91 -0.02 12.01
N LEU A 202 5.13 0.19 11.54
CA LEU A 202 5.86 -0.77 10.71
C LEU A 202 6.90 -1.47 11.59
N SER A 203 6.87 -2.81 11.62
CA SER A 203 7.86 -3.62 12.37
C SER A 203 8.74 -4.38 11.37
N LEU A 204 10.04 -4.19 11.45
CA LEU A 204 11.05 -4.73 10.54
C LEU A 204 11.96 -5.73 11.25
N VAL A 205 12.34 -6.81 10.58
CA VAL A 205 13.40 -7.74 11.05
C VAL A 205 14.75 -7.43 10.42
N SER A 206 14.80 -6.61 9.38
CA SER A 206 16.01 -6.22 8.65
C SER A 206 15.98 -4.75 8.28
N ASP A 207 17.11 -4.22 7.84
CA ASP A 207 17.21 -2.86 7.31
C ASP A 207 16.36 -2.69 6.06
N LEU A 208 15.84 -1.48 5.87
CA LEU A 208 14.95 -1.11 4.77
C LEU A 208 15.45 0.16 4.09
N SER A 209 15.60 0.11 2.76
CA SER A 209 15.84 1.28 1.93
C SER A 209 14.56 1.67 1.21
N VAL A 210 14.17 2.94 1.26
CA VAL A 210 12.95 3.46 0.63
C VAL A 210 13.24 4.64 -0.30
N GLY A 211 12.38 4.87 -1.28
CA GLY A 211 12.40 6.06 -2.11
C GLY A 211 12.02 7.28 -1.28
N ALA A 212 10.73 7.50 -1.12
CA ALA A 212 10.21 8.54 -0.24
C ALA A 212 9.70 7.96 1.08
N LEU A 213 10.05 8.62 2.18
CA LEU A 213 9.55 8.31 3.53
C LEU A 213 8.60 9.41 3.98
N GLN A 214 7.40 9.04 4.43
CA GLN A 214 6.37 9.97 4.89
C GLN A 214 5.63 9.45 6.12
N GLY A 215 5.18 10.34 6.97
CA GLY A 215 4.18 10.07 7.99
C GLY A 215 4.55 10.54 9.39
N LEU A 216 3.73 10.13 10.36
CA LEU A 216 3.82 10.47 11.78
C LEU A 216 3.69 9.21 12.66
N GLY A 217 3.92 8.05 12.09
CA GLY A 217 3.85 6.75 12.78
C GLY A 217 5.19 6.30 13.35
N SER A 218 5.28 5.00 13.61
CA SER A 218 6.47 4.38 14.20
C SER A 218 7.05 3.30 13.32
N ILE A 219 8.36 3.25 13.20
CA ILE A 219 9.11 2.18 12.53
C ILE A 219 10.01 1.52 13.58
N ASN A 220 9.77 0.23 13.83
CA ASN A 220 10.49 -0.56 14.81
C ASN A 220 11.39 -1.60 14.12
N GLY A 221 12.50 -1.94 14.74
CA GLY A 221 13.39 -3.03 14.31
C GLY A 221 14.56 -2.55 13.47
N GLY A 222 14.51 -2.68 12.14
CA GLY A 222 15.64 -2.37 11.25
C GLY A 222 16.00 -0.90 11.14
N ASN A 223 17.18 -0.61 10.58
CA ASN A 223 17.55 0.74 10.16
C ASN A 223 16.77 1.13 8.90
N VAL A 224 16.50 2.42 8.73
CA VAL A 224 15.80 2.93 7.54
C VAL A 224 16.70 3.92 6.81
N THR A 225 16.85 3.71 5.49
CA THR A 225 17.51 4.65 4.60
C THR A 225 16.49 5.20 3.62
N CYS A 226 16.44 6.51 3.41
CA CYS A 226 15.54 7.15 2.44
C CYS A 226 16.26 8.12 1.52
N THR A 227 15.76 8.24 0.27
CA THR A 227 16.25 9.23 -0.70
C THR A 227 15.49 10.55 -0.60
N ASN A 228 14.23 10.51 -0.16
CA ASN A 228 13.43 11.68 0.08
C ASN A 228 12.65 11.54 1.40
N PHE A 229 12.40 12.66 2.05
CA PHE A 229 11.45 12.75 3.15
C PHE A 229 10.30 13.68 2.73
N VAL A 230 9.08 13.16 2.77
CA VAL A 230 7.90 13.93 2.40
C VAL A 230 7.30 14.58 3.65
N LEU A 231 7.39 15.90 3.69
CA LEU A 231 6.88 16.74 4.76
C LEU A 231 5.42 17.13 4.47
N ASN A 232 4.54 16.93 5.44
CA ASN A 232 3.21 17.55 5.48
C ASN A 232 3.24 18.63 6.58
N LEU A 233 3.14 19.89 6.19
CA LEU A 233 3.21 21.03 7.11
C LEU A 233 1.98 21.08 8.03
N VAL A 234 0.81 20.75 7.51
CA VAL A 234 -0.43 20.71 8.31
C VAL A 234 -0.28 19.70 9.44
N ASP A 235 0.18 18.50 9.12
CA ASP A 235 0.40 17.46 10.12
C ASP A 235 1.52 17.82 11.11
N ALA A 236 2.62 18.40 10.61
CA ALA A 236 3.78 18.75 11.45
C ALA A 236 3.46 19.83 12.48
N TYR A 237 2.62 20.79 12.13
CA TYR A 237 2.20 21.89 13.01
C TYR A 237 0.85 21.64 13.71
N ALA A 238 0.23 20.49 13.53
CA ALA A 238 -1.00 20.14 14.23
C ALA A 238 -0.79 20.10 15.75
N SER A 239 -1.80 20.47 16.53
CA SER A 239 -1.75 20.36 17.98
C SER A 239 -1.53 18.89 18.40
N GLY A 240 -0.50 18.63 19.20
CA GLY A 240 -0.11 17.30 19.61
C GLY A 240 0.48 16.45 18.46
N ALA A 241 1.05 17.10 17.44
CA ALA A 241 1.82 16.39 16.41
C ALA A 241 3.00 15.65 17.05
N THR A 242 3.22 14.42 16.60
CA THR A 242 4.37 13.61 16.95
C THR A 242 5.22 13.42 15.69
N PRO A 243 6.56 13.48 15.77
CA PRO A 243 7.39 13.18 14.62
C PRO A 243 7.26 11.69 14.21
N LEU A 244 7.63 11.37 12.99
CA LEU A 244 7.89 9.99 12.61
C LEU A 244 8.99 9.43 13.53
N THR A 245 8.76 8.26 14.12
CA THR A 245 9.75 7.66 15.02
C THR A 245 10.39 6.41 14.39
N CYS A 246 11.71 6.33 14.43
CA CYS A 246 12.48 5.14 14.10
C CYS A 246 13.14 4.62 15.37
N ALA A 247 12.89 3.36 15.71
CA ALA A 247 13.47 2.75 16.92
C ALA A 247 14.99 2.51 16.81
N ARG A 248 15.53 2.60 15.61
CA ARG A 248 16.96 2.49 15.33
C ARG A 248 17.44 3.74 14.58
N LYS A 249 18.29 3.56 13.58
CA LYS A 249 18.89 4.63 12.79
C LYS A 249 17.98 5.03 11.63
N LEU A 250 17.93 6.33 11.33
CA LEU A 250 17.39 6.89 10.10
C LEU A 250 18.53 7.52 9.29
N THR A 251 18.73 7.06 8.07
CA THR A 251 19.79 7.54 7.18
C THR A 251 19.18 8.25 5.97
N PHE A 252 19.62 9.45 5.71
CA PHE A 252 19.37 10.17 4.46
C PHE A 252 20.48 9.83 3.48
N ALA A 253 20.13 9.25 2.33
CA ALA A 253 21.07 8.95 1.27
C ALA A 253 21.75 10.25 0.72
N ASP A 254 22.84 10.10 0.02
CA ASP A 254 23.50 11.24 -0.61
C ASP A 254 22.55 11.98 -1.57
N GLY A 255 22.48 13.29 -1.43
CA GLY A 255 21.55 14.12 -2.21
C GLY A 255 20.08 14.02 -1.80
N ALA A 256 19.78 13.41 -0.66
CA ALA A 256 18.41 13.30 -0.16
C ALA A 256 17.76 14.67 0.03
N LYS A 257 16.43 14.69 -0.18
CA LYS A 257 15.63 15.92 -0.13
C LYS A 257 14.51 15.80 0.90
N VAL A 258 14.19 16.91 1.55
CA VAL A 258 12.92 17.10 2.26
C VAL A 258 12.00 17.91 1.34
N VAL A 259 10.88 17.31 0.94
CA VAL A 259 9.94 17.86 -0.04
C VAL A 259 8.59 18.06 0.64
N ALA A 260 8.00 19.26 0.55
CA ALA A 260 6.69 19.51 1.09
C ALA A 260 5.59 18.92 0.19
N LEU A 261 4.65 18.21 0.79
CA LEU A 261 3.43 17.71 0.12
C LEU A 261 2.44 18.86 -0.14
N ASP A 262 2.44 19.84 0.75
CA ASP A 262 1.54 20.99 0.81
C ASP A 262 2.33 22.31 0.76
N PRO A 263 3.03 22.60 -0.34
CA PRO A 263 4.02 23.69 -0.42
C PRO A 263 3.44 25.08 -0.14
N ASP A 264 2.17 25.29 -0.42
CA ASP A 264 1.49 26.59 -0.21
C ASP A 264 1.34 26.95 1.28
N ASN A 265 1.50 25.97 2.18
CA ASN A 265 1.36 26.18 3.62
C ASN A 265 2.59 26.78 4.31
N PHE A 266 3.72 26.98 3.63
CA PHE A 266 4.89 27.62 4.25
C PHE A 266 4.58 29.03 4.80
N GLU A 267 3.78 29.81 4.12
CA GLU A 267 3.37 31.12 4.60
C GLU A 267 2.40 31.05 5.79
N THR A 268 1.51 30.06 5.79
CA THR A 268 0.58 29.82 6.90
C THR A 268 1.31 29.56 8.20
N TYR A 269 2.39 28.76 8.16
CA TYR A 269 3.16 28.34 9.33
C TYR A 269 4.42 29.16 9.60
N LYS A 270 4.60 30.30 8.94
CA LYS A 270 5.82 31.14 9.10
C LYS A 270 6.16 31.54 10.53
N ASN A 271 5.21 31.56 11.44
CA ASN A 271 5.37 31.86 12.86
C ASN A 271 5.26 30.63 13.75
N GLY A 272 5.17 29.42 13.20
CA GLY A 272 4.90 28.18 13.90
C GLY A 272 6.06 27.66 14.79
N GLY A 273 7.22 28.28 14.73
CA GLY A 273 8.37 27.85 15.50
C GLY A 273 9.07 26.61 14.91
N THR A 274 9.92 25.98 15.72
CA THR A 274 10.63 24.76 15.35
C THR A 274 9.77 23.54 15.62
N VAL A 275 9.67 22.63 14.64
CA VAL A 275 8.96 21.34 14.80
C VAL A 275 9.87 20.17 14.43
N ALA A 276 9.68 19.05 15.13
CA ALA A 276 10.36 17.80 14.80
C ALA A 276 9.57 17.06 13.73
N LEU A 277 10.27 16.70 12.65
CA LEU A 277 9.73 15.94 11.52
C LEU A 277 9.92 14.44 11.70
N ALA A 278 11.11 14.05 12.16
CA ALA A 278 11.46 12.67 12.45
C ALA A 278 12.34 12.59 13.68
N ARG A 279 12.29 11.45 14.37
CA ARG A 279 13.14 11.10 15.49
C ARG A 279 13.68 9.70 15.30
N ALA A 280 14.96 9.49 15.55
CA ALA A 280 15.59 8.19 15.60
C ALA A 280 16.20 7.97 17.01
N THR A 281 16.04 6.75 17.55
CA THR A 281 16.53 6.46 18.90
C THR A 281 18.06 6.36 18.94
N GLU A 282 18.66 5.81 17.87
CA GLU A 282 20.12 5.69 17.79
C GLU A 282 20.74 6.95 17.17
N ASP A 283 20.43 7.26 15.94
CA ASP A 283 20.96 8.46 15.25
C ASP A 283 20.19 8.78 13.98
N ILE A 284 20.33 10.03 13.50
CA ILE A 284 19.95 10.45 12.15
C ILE A 284 21.23 10.78 11.37
N GLU A 285 21.54 10.01 10.33
CA GLU A 285 22.70 10.20 9.46
C GLU A 285 22.33 10.93 8.16
N GLY A 286 23.33 11.39 7.43
CA GLY A 286 23.15 12.16 6.19
C GLY A 286 22.67 13.59 6.45
N THR A 287 22.62 14.40 5.40
CA THR A 287 22.20 15.82 5.48
C THR A 287 21.23 16.10 4.35
N PRO A 288 19.92 15.95 4.56
CA PRO A 288 18.95 16.22 3.52
C PRO A 288 18.81 17.73 3.28
N THR A 289 18.51 18.12 2.04
CA THR A 289 18.26 19.50 1.65
C THR A 289 16.76 19.77 1.58
N LEU A 290 16.30 20.84 2.21
CA LEU A 290 14.90 21.29 2.08
C LEU A 290 14.68 21.87 0.68
N VAL A 291 13.69 21.32 -0.03
CA VAL A 291 13.23 21.86 -1.31
C VAL A 291 12.13 22.87 -1.03
N LEU A 292 12.41 24.14 -1.31
CA LEU A 292 11.44 25.23 -1.15
C LEU A 292 10.74 25.51 -2.48
N PRO A 293 9.42 25.77 -2.47
CA PRO A 293 8.70 26.28 -3.62
C PRO A 293 9.22 27.66 -4.06
N GLU A 294 8.96 28.02 -5.31
CA GLU A 294 9.26 29.35 -5.81
C GLU A 294 8.54 30.44 -4.99
N GLY A 295 9.25 31.49 -4.64
CA GLY A 295 8.72 32.60 -3.83
C GLY A 295 8.69 32.35 -2.31
N VAL A 296 8.94 31.14 -1.84
CA VAL A 296 9.06 30.86 -0.40
C VAL A 296 10.42 31.33 0.13
N SER A 297 10.40 31.99 1.29
CA SER A 297 11.60 32.54 1.92
C SER A 297 12.64 31.45 2.20
N SER A 298 13.89 31.71 1.82
CA SER A 298 15.07 30.86 2.13
C SER A 298 15.41 30.81 3.63
N ALA A 299 14.67 31.53 4.47
CA ALA A 299 14.80 31.43 5.93
C ALA A 299 14.33 30.08 6.49
N TRP A 300 13.55 29.32 5.75
CA TRP A 300 13.18 27.94 6.11
C TRP A 300 14.35 26.99 5.89
N HIS A 301 14.63 26.14 6.86
CA HIS A 301 15.66 25.11 6.73
C HIS A 301 15.37 23.91 7.62
N VAL A 302 15.98 22.80 7.28
CA VAL A 302 15.99 21.59 8.11
C VAL A 302 17.39 21.40 8.69
N TYR A 303 17.46 20.87 9.90
CA TYR A 303 18.71 20.53 10.56
C TYR A 303 18.53 19.36 11.52
N LYS A 304 19.63 18.74 11.90
CA LYS A 304 19.63 17.61 12.85
C LYS A 304 20.11 18.08 14.21
N LYS A 305 19.42 17.60 15.25
CA LYS A 305 19.85 17.83 16.63
C LYS A 305 19.30 16.72 17.53
N ASN A 306 20.18 16.09 18.32
CA ASN A 306 19.81 15.10 19.34
C ASN A 306 18.93 13.96 18.81
N GLY A 307 19.27 13.37 17.68
CA GLY A 307 18.48 12.29 17.05
C GLY A 307 17.16 12.76 16.42
N GLU A 308 16.98 14.05 16.22
CA GLU A 308 15.80 14.61 15.56
C GLU A 308 16.17 15.34 14.27
N LEU A 309 15.30 15.20 13.26
CA LEU A 309 15.25 16.07 12.09
C LEU A 309 14.24 17.17 12.40
N LEU A 310 14.70 18.40 12.37
CA LEU A 310 13.93 19.58 12.77
C LEU A 310 13.71 20.49 11.55
N LEU A 311 12.50 21.01 11.41
CA LEU A 311 12.17 22.11 10.50
C LEU A 311 12.05 23.40 11.33
N THR A 312 12.68 24.47 10.85
CA THR A 312 12.58 25.79 11.48
C THR A 312 12.62 26.89 10.44
N ARG A 313 12.18 28.07 10.84
CA ARG A 313 12.37 29.32 10.10
C ARG A 313 13.22 30.26 10.94
N THR A 314 14.35 30.69 10.39
CA THR A 314 15.15 31.72 11.05
C THR A 314 14.45 33.07 10.90
N LEU A 315 14.05 33.65 12.01
CA LEU A 315 13.59 35.03 12.04
C LEU A 315 14.81 35.93 11.97
N GLY A 316 14.95 36.74 10.94
CA GLY A 316 16.03 37.71 10.83
C GLY A 316 15.97 38.69 12.02
N THR A 317 17.05 38.78 12.79
CA THR A 317 17.19 39.82 13.82
C THR A 317 17.53 41.12 13.10
N THR A 318 16.60 42.05 13.02
CA THR A 318 16.91 43.42 12.59
C THR A 318 17.67 44.12 13.73
N VAL A 319 18.99 44.18 13.63
CA VAL A 319 19.78 45.00 14.54
C VAL A 319 19.66 46.45 14.08
N VAL A 320 18.86 47.23 14.82
CA VAL A 320 18.80 48.67 14.59
C VAL A 320 19.94 49.29 15.40
N PHE A 321 21.01 49.67 14.77
CA PHE A 321 22.02 50.57 15.39
C PHE A 321 21.39 51.95 15.49
N ARG A 322 21.19 52.44 16.70
CA ARG A 322 20.84 53.84 17.00
C ARG A 322 22.11 54.64 17.18
#